data_df49eaa20dbf3ebe4e3cd8bebd3692bb
#
_entry.id   df49eaa20dbf3ebe4e3cd8bebd3692bb
#
_cell.length_a   1.000
_cell.length_b   1.000
_cell.length_c   1.000
_cell.angle_alpha   90.00
_cell.angle_beta   90.00
_cell.angle_gamma   90.00
#
_symmetry.space_group_name_H-M   'P 1'
#
loop_
_entity.id
_entity.type
_entity.pdbx_description
1 polymer ?
#
loop_
_entity_poly.entity_id
_entity_poly.type
_entity_poly.pdbx_seq_one_letter_code
_entity_poly.pdbx_strand_id
1 'polypeptide(L)'
;MNQKTIPFSDELIRDIAAKYGTPFHIYDEKGILDNVKRLQKAFSWNPNFHEYFAVKATPNPWIMKSLKTLNVGSDCSSLAELVLSETVGIRGEEIVFSSNDTPDEEFI
;
A
#
# COMPACT_ATOMS: atom_id res chain seq x y z
N MET A 1 10.99 25.69 0.90
CA MET A 1 9.96 24.65 1.13
C MET A 1 9.27 24.37 -0.19
N ASN A 2 9.38 23.15 -0.75
CA ASN A 2 8.57 22.80 -1.92
C ASN A 2 7.11 22.78 -1.50
N GLN A 3 6.30 23.66 -2.07
CA GLN A 3 4.86 23.64 -1.89
C GLN A 3 4.34 22.30 -2.43
N LYS A 4 3.72 21.50 -1.56
CA LYS A 4 3.03 20.29 -1.98
C LYS A 4 1.80 20.73 -2.79
N THR A 5 1.77 20.37 -4.06
CA THR A 5 0.62 20.61 -4.93
C THR A 5 -0.25 19.36 -4.97
N ILE A 6 -1.56 19.55 -5.04
CA ILE A 6 -2.51 18.45 -5.27
C ILE A 6 -2.28 17.95 -6.70
N PRO A 7 -2.09 16.63 -6.92
CA PRO A 7 -1.76 16.09 -8.26
C PRO A 7 -2.99 15.96 -9.19
N PHE A 8 -4.13 16.52 -8.80
CA PHE A 8 -5.39 16.48 -9.53
C PHE A 8 -5.88 17.87 -9.84
N SER A 9 -6.52 18.05 -11.02
CA SER A 9 -7.16 19.32 -11.37
C SER A 9 -8.43 19.55 -10.53
N ASP A 10 -8.77 20.81 -10.33
CA ASP A 10 -10.02 21.19 -9.64
C ASP A 10 -11.26 20.64 -10.36
N GLU A 11 -11.22 20.59 -11.71
CA GLU A 11 -12.29 20.03 -12.53
C GLU A 11 -12.50 18.55 -12.22
N LEU A 12 -11.42 17.74 -12.22
CA LEU A 12 -11.49 16.31 -11.89
C LEU A 12 -12.04 16.09 -10.49
N ILE A 13 -11.62 16.89 -9.52
CA ILE A 13 -12.11 16.78 -8.12
C ILE A 13 -13.61 17.06 -8.06
N ARG A 14 -14.09 18.09 -8.80
CA ARG A 14 -15.52 18.41 -8.86
C ARG A 14 -16.33 17.29 -9.52
N ASP A 15 -15.83 16.71 -10.61
CA ASP A 15 -16.48 15.62 -11.31
C ASP A 15 -16.58 14.38 -10.42
N ILE A 16 -15.53 14.05 -9.67
CA ILE A 16 -15.53 12.96 -8.71
C ILE A 16 -16.54 13.24 -7.59
N ALA A 17 -16.56 14.45 -7.05
CA ALA A 17 -17.51 14.83 -6.01
C ALA A 17 -18.96 14.77 -6.51
N ALA A 18 -19.23 15.17 -7.74
CA ALA A 18 -20.55 15.07 -8.35
C ALA A 18 -21.00 13.62 -8.58
N LYS A 19 -20.04 12.74 -8.95
CA LYS A 19 -20.33 11.34 -9.25
C LYS A 19 -20.48 10.44 -8.01
N TYR A 20 -19.63 10.64 -7.00
CA TYR A 20 -19.52 9.75 -5.84
C TYR A 20 -20.02 10.38 -4.53
N GLY A 21 -20.30 11.68 -4.51
CA GLY A 21 -20.64 12.43 -3.30
C GLY A 21 -19.41 12.78 -2.47
N THR A 22 -19.67 13.45 -1.34
CA THR A 22 -18.64 13.84 -0.35
C THR A 22 -19.08 13.35 1.03
N PRO A 23 -18.12 12.98 1.94
CA PRO A 23 -16.66 12.98 1.75
C PRO A 23 -16.18 11.78 0.93
N PHE A 24 -14.99 11.87 0.33
CA PHE A 24 -14.33 10.76 -0.38
C PHE A 24 -12.81 10.82 -0.18
N HIS A 25 -12.15 9.67 -0.38
CA HIS A 25 -10.70 9.57 -0.49
C HIS A 25 -10.31 9.41 -1.95
N ILE A 26 -9.26 10.11 -2.37
CA ILE A 26 -8.65 9.97 -3.69
C ILE A 26 -7.19 9.58 -3.53
N TYR A 27 -6.73 8.60 -4.31
CA TYR A 27 -5.37 8.12 -4.27
C TYR A 27 -4.68 8.39 -5.61
N ASP A 28 -3.47 8.95 -5.55
CA ASP A 28 -2.61 9.12 -6.72
C ASP A 28 -1.78 7.85 -6.93
N GLU A 29 -2.29 6.93 -7.71
CA GLU A 29 -1.61 5.65 -8.00
C GLU A 29 -0.23 5.88 -8.63
N LYS A 30 -0.12 6.83 -9.56
CA LYS A 30 1.18 7.15 -10.17
C LYS A 30 2.17 7.64 -9.14
N GLY A 31 1.75 8.54 -8.25
CA GLY A 31 2.59 9.06 -7.17
C GLY A 31 3.04 7.98 -6.19
N ILE A 32 2.14 7.05 -5.85
CA ILE A 32 2.45 5.89 -5.00
C ILE A 32 3.54 5.03 -5.66
N LEU A 33 3.35 4.62 -6.91
CA LEU A 33 4.30 3.77 -7.63
C LEU A 33 5.65 4.46 -7.90
N ASP A 34 5.64 5.75 -8.22
CA ASP A 34 6.86 6.53 -8.41
C ASP A 34 7.67 6.64 -7.11
N ASN A 35 6.99 6.76 -5.97
CA ASN A 35 7.65 6.81 -4.67
C ASN A 35 8.32 5.47 -4.32
N VAL A 36 7.64 4.35 -4.54
CA VAL A 36 8.23 3.01 -4.38
C VAL A 36 9.47 2.83 -5.24
N LYS A 37 9.38 3.17 -6.54
CA LYS A 37 10.53 3.08 -7.46
C LYS A 37 11.72 3.93 -6.99
N ARG A 38 11.45 5.12 -6.43
CA ARG A 38 12.50 5.98 -5.87
C ARG A 38 13.19 5.33 -4.68
N LEU A 39 12.41 4.71 -3.79
CA LEU A 39 12.94 4.00 -2.62
C LEU A 39 13.78 2.80 -3.06
N GLN A 40 13.24 1.94 -3.93
CA GLN A 40 13.97 0.79 -4.47
C GLN A 40 15.27 1.21 -5.17
N LYS A 41 15.24 2.31 -5.93
CA LYS A 41 16.45 2.87 -6.55
C LYS A 41 17.47 3.33 -5.51
N ALA A 42 17.04 3.95 -4.41
CA ALA A 42 17.94 4.41 -3.36
C ALA A 42 18.67 3.24 -2.65
N PHE A 43 18.02 2.07 -2.58
CA PHE A 43 18.58 0.86 -1.99
C PHE A 43 19.11 -0.16 -3.01
N SER A 44 19.25 0.21 -4.30
CA SER A 44 19.69 -0.70 -5.36
C SER A 44 21.11 -1.26 -5.17
N TRP A 45 21.90 -0.69 -4.28
CA TRP A 45 23.21 -1.20 -3.88
C TRP A 45 23.12 -2.47 -3.01
N ASN A 46 21.96 -2.74 -2.40
CA ASN A 46 21.73 -3.94 -1.59
C ASN A 46 20.80 -4.91 -2.35
N PRO A 47 21.33 -6.04 -2.87
CA PRO A 47 20.56 -7.01 -3.64
C PRO A 47 19.50 -7.73 -2.79
N ASN A 48 19.61 -7.68 -1.46
CA ASN A 48 18.68 -8.30 -0.52
C ASN A 48 17.68 -7.28 0.07
N PHE A 49 17.57 -6.09 -0.52
CA PHE A 49 16.57 -5.13 -0.09
C PHE A 49 15.17 -5.59 -0.49
N HIS A 50 14.30 -5.68 0.51
CA HIS A 50 12.87 -5.93 0.33
C HIS A 50 12.07 -4.85 1.04
N GLU A 51 11.02 -4.40 0.39
CA GLU A 51 10.08 -3.43 0.95
C GLU A 51 8.78 -4.13 1.33
N TYR A 52 8.30 -3.88 2.53
CA TYR A 52 7.02 -4.39 3.03
C TYR A 52 6.14 -3.22 3.43
N PHE A 53 4.94 -3.19 2.88
CA PHE A 53 3.96 -2.15 3.14
C PHE A 53 3.15 -2.48 4.40
N ALA A 54 3.14 -1.57 5.38
CA ALA A 54 2.33 -1.71 6.58
C ALA A 54 0.84 -1.61 6.23
N VAL A 55 0.16 -2.76 6.16
CA VAL A 55 -1.23 -2.87 5.69
C VAL A 55 -2.18 -2.01 6.51
N LYS A 56 -1.98 -1.95 7.83
CA LYS A 56 -2.79 -1.12 8.75
C LYS A 56 -2.83 0.37 8.39
N ALA A 57 -1.81 0.88 7.72
CA ALA A 57 -1.75 2.30 7.33
C ALA A 57 -2.82 2.65 6.29
N THR A 58 -3.09 1.74 5.36
CA THR A 58 -4.13 1.88 4.33
C THR A 58 -4.55 0.50 3.82
N PRO A 59 -5.48 -0.19 4.50
CA PRO A 59 -5.89 -1.55 4.17
C PRO A 59 -6.82 -1.56 2.93
N ASN A 60 -6.26 -1.16 1.79
CA ASN A 60 -6.98 -1.04 0.53
C ASN A 60 -6.43 -2.06 -0.50
N PRO A 61 -7.25 -3.04 -0.95
CA PRO A 61 -6.78 -4.08 -1.85
C PRO A 61 -6.29 -3.56 -3.21
N TRP A 62 -6.81 -2.43 -3.70
CA TRP A 62 -6.33 -1.83 -4.94
C TRP A 62 -4.93 -1.25 -4.80
N ILE A 63 -4.65 -0.57 -3.69
CA ILE A 63 -3.31 -0.06 -3.39
C ILE A 63 -2.33 -1.23 -3.24
N MET A 64 -2.71 -2.26 -2.48
CA MET A 64 -1.86 -3.44 -2.29
C MET A 64 -1.58 -4.16 -3.61
N LYS A 65 -2.56 -4.30 -4.50
CA LYS A 65 -2.35 -4.84 -5.87
C LYS A 65 -1.36 -4.01 -6.67
N SER A 66 -1.50 -2.69 -6.63
CA SER A 66 -0.59 -1.78 -7.34
C SER A 66 0.84 -1.90 -6.80
N LEU A 67 1.01 -1.95 -5.48
CA LEU A 67 2.31 -2.13 -4.82
C LEU A 67 2.94 -3.49 -5.16
N LYS A 68 2.14 -4.55 -5.21
CA LYS A 68 2.60 -5.88 -5.61
C LYS A 68 3.23 -5.92 -7.00
N THR A 69 2.78 -5.09 -7.94
CA THR A 69 3.39 -5.01 -9.28
C THR A 69 4.86 -4.60 -9.27
N LEU A 70 5.31 -4.00 -8.15
CA LEU A 70 6.69 -3.59 -7.90
C LEU A 70 7.38 -4.48 -6.84
N ASN A 71 6.87 -5.69 -6.60
CA ASN A 71 7.40 -6.64 -5.62
C ASN A 71 7.46 -6.08 -4.19
N VAL A 72 6.53 -5.22 -3.82
CA VAL A 72 6.33 -4.79 -2.44
C VAL A 72 5.48 -5.82 -1.72
N GLY A 73 5.98 -6.34 -0.61
CA GLY A 73 5.28 -7.27 0.26
C GLY A 73 4.34 -6.58 1.24
N SER A 74 3.77 -7.36 2.15
CA SER A 74 2.87 -6.88 3.21
C SER A 74 3.51 -7.04 4.58
N ASP A 75 3.48 -6.00 5.40
CA ASP A 75 3.70 -6.07 6.84
C ASP A 75 2.33 -6.08 7.52
N CYS A 76 1.97 -7.25 8.05
CA CYS A 76 0.68 -7.53 8.67
C CYS A 76 0.82 -7.58 10.20
N SER A 77 -0.22 -7.16 10.91
CA SER A 77 -0.28 -7.21 12.37
C SER A 77 -1.59 -7.80 12.90
N SER A 78 -2.40 -8.39 12.03
CA SER A 78 -3.67 -9.04 12.40
C SER A 78 -4.09 -10.08 11.34
N LEU A 79 -4.97 -11.00 11.73
CA LEU A 79 -5.59 -11.97 10.81
C LEU A 79 -6.29 -11.29 9.63
N ALA A 80 -7.00 -10.20 9.88
CA ALA A 80 -7.69 -9.44 8.82
C ALA A 80 -6.72 -8.95 7.74
N GLU A 81 -5.51 -8.52 8.13
CA GLU A 81 -4.47 -8.06 7.20
C GLU A 81 -3.85 -9.23 6.43
N LEU A 82 -3.70 -10.40 7.07
CA LEU A 82 -3.27 -11.63 6.39
C LEU A 82 -4.27 -12.06 5.32
N VAL A 83 -5.56 -12.11 5.66
CA VAL A 83 -6.65 -12.43 4.71
C VAL A 83 -6.69 -11.43 3.56
N LEU A 84 -6.51 -10.14 3.84
CA LEU A 84 -6.48 -9.11 2.80
C LEU A 84 -5.28 -9.30 1.87
N SER A 85 -4.09 -9.59 2.42
CA SER A 85 -2.88 -9.87 1.65
C SER A 85 -3.07 -11.09 0.74
N GLU A 86 -3.62 -12.17 1.26
CA GLU A 86 -3.94 -13.36 0.47
C GLU A 86 -4.93 -13.06 -0.66
N THR A 87 -5.96 -12.27 -0.40
CA THR A 87 -6.98 -11.88 -1.39
C THR A 87 -6.36 -11.16 -2.60
N VAL A 88 -5.30 -10.38 -2.38
CA VAL A 88 -4.57 -9.71 -3.46
C VAL A 88 -3.42 -10.55 -4.03
N GLY A 89 -3.24 -11.78 -3.52
CA GLY A 89 -2.25 -12.74 -3.99
C GLY A 89 -0.84 -12.53 -3.43
N ILE A 90 -0.67 -11.78 -2.33
CA ILE A 90 0.58 -11.66 -1.59
C ILE A 90 0.63 -12.83 -0.59
N ARG A 91 1.71 -13.65 -0.61
CA ARG A 91 1.77 -14.90 0.14
C ARG A 91 3.19 -15.28 0.54
N GLY A 92 3.29 -16.11 1.59
CA GLY A 92 4.55 -16.70 2.02
C GLY A 92 5.60 -15.66 2.38
N GLU A 93 6.76 -15.70 1.74
CA GLU A 93 7.88 -14.81 2.01
C GLU A 93 7.62 -13.34 1.63
N GLU A 94 6.52 -13.06 0.90
CA GLU A 94 6.06 -11.70 0.63
C GLU A 94 5.34 -11.08 1.83
N ILE A 95 5.16 -11.82 2.94
CA ILE A 95 4.49 -11.35 4.15
C ILE A 95 5.46 -11.36 5.32
N VAL A 96 5.56 -10.23 6.01
CA VAL A 96 6.13 -10.11 7.35
C VAL A 96 4.98 -9.94 8.33
N PHE A 97 5.02 -10.67 9.44
CA PHE A 97 4.02 -10.55 10.48
C PHE A 97 4.62 -9.96 11.74
N SER A 98 4.12 -8.80 12.16
CA SER A 98 4.58 -8.06 13.34
C SER A 98 3.40 -7.74 14.26
N SER A 99 3.10 -8.65 15.19
CA SER A 99 2.05 -8.47 16.19
C SER A 99 2.65 -8.40 17.59
N ASN A 100 2.05 -7.61 18.47
CA ASN A 100 2.45 -7.52 19.89
C ASN A 100 1.72 -8.52 20.80
N ASP A 101 0.58 -9.04 20.34
CA ASP A 101 -0.26 -10.00 21.08
C ASP A 101 -0.92 -10.92 20.04
N THR A 102 -0.15 -11.91 19.61
CA THR A 102 -0.53 -12.78 18.50
C THR A 102 -1.36 -13.95 19.03
N PRO A 103 -2.66 -14.04 18.72
CA PRO A 103 -3.46 -15.21 19.07
C PRO A 103 -3.04 -16.44 18.25
N ASP A 104 -3.34 -17.63 18.75
CA ASP A 104 -2.90 -18.90 18.14
C ASP A 104 -3.38 -19.05 16.68
N GLU A 105 -4.54 -18.49 16.33
CA GLU A 105 -5.13 -18.55 14.99
C GLU A 105 -4.33 -17.77 13.92
N GLU A 106 -3.42 -16.90 14.34
CA GLU A 106 -2.57 -16.12 13.45
C GLU A 106 -1.23 -16.79 13.11
N PHE A 107 -0.94 -17.95 13.77
CA PHE A 107 0.23 -18.79 13.49
C PHE A 107 -0.06 -19.89 12.45
N ILE A 108 -0.65 -19.54 11.31
CA ILE A 108 -1.03 -20.51 10.27
C ILE A 108 0.01 -20.53 9.14
#